data_9579f3297e9a1ba184355cba0562d1da
#
_entry.id   9579f3297e9a1ba184355cba0562d1da
#
_cell.length_a   1.000
_cell.length_b   1.000
_cell.length_c   1.000
_cell.angle_alpha   90.00
_cell.angle_beta   90.00
_cell.angle_gamma   90.00
#
_symmetry.space_group_name_H-M   'P 1'
#
loop_
_entity.id
_entity.type
_entity.pdbx_description
1 polymer ?
#
loop_
_entity_poly.entity_id
_entity_poly.type
_entity_poly.pdbx_seq_one_letter_code
_entity_poly.pdbx_strand_id
1 'polypeptide(L)'
;MALFFLPEIGVVLTAAWQAALTATGNGAVLSLSGDTSKEKSQAKAQVKAGACHGNCKSSKKPQHGYKIYDKRTGQIMEYGISGQTRTKADYFKTENNSPRIRSKLRVKYGGDPNYAGSVMIDGLPNREAALAWEKAQVRAYRAANNGARPPKQYRP
;
A
#
# COMPACT_ATOMS: atom_id res chain seq x y z
N MET A 1 -18.43 33.58 -33.00
CA MET A 1 -18.22 33.23 -31.57
C MET A 1 -18.90 31.90 -31.33
N ALA A 2 -18.16 30.84 -31.24
CA ALA A 2 -18.67 29.49 -30.96
C ALA A 2 -18.23 29.11 -29.55
N LEU A 3 -19.18 28.98 -28.64
CA LEU A 3 -19.00 28.51 -27.28
C LEU A 3 -18.92 26.99 -27.32
N PHE A 4 -17.71 26.41 -27.07
CA PHE A 4 -17.55 24.99 -26.83
C PHE A 4 -17.90 24.70 -25.38
N PHE A 5 -19.03 24.04 -25.16
CA PHE A 5 -19.37 23.39 -23.89
C PHE A 5 -18.57 22.09 -23.77
N LEU A 6 -17.69 22.03 -22.82
CA LEU A 6 -17.08 20.77 -22.40
C LEU A 6 -18.00 20.10 -21.38
N PRO A 7 -18.39 18.84 -21.56
CA PRO A 7 -19.12 18.12 -20.52
C PRO A 7 -18.16 17.74 -19.38
N GLU A 8 -18.48 18.21 -18.18
CA GLU A 8 -17.87 17.72 -16.95
C GLU A 8 -18.25 16.25 -16.75
N ILE A 9 -17.29 15.35 -17.00
CA ILE A 9 -17.45 13.96 -16.63
C ILE A 9 -17.07 13.83 -15.14
N GLY A 10 -18.07 14.07 -14.31
CA GLY A 10 -18.00 13.75 -12.89
C GLY A 10 -18.02 12.22 -12.69
N VAL A 11 -16.87 11.58 -12.63
CA VAL A 11 -16.78 10.18 -12.22
C VAL A 11 -16.80 10.12 -10.71
N VAL A 12 -17.99 9.95 -10.16
CA VAL A 12 -18.18 9.59 -8.75
C VAL A 12 -17.94 8.08 -8.62
N LEU A 13 -16.74 7.68 -8.32
CA LEU A 13 -16.42 6.32 -7.91
C LEU A 13 -16.59 6.19 -6.40
N THR A 14 -17.83 6.08 -5.95
CA THR A 14 -18.14 5.56 -4.61
C THR A 14 -18.07 4.04 -4.65
N ALA A 15 -16.89 3.48 -4.47
CA ALA A 15 -16.74 2.06 -4.24
C ALA A 15 -17.04 1.77 -2.76
N ALA A 16 -18.25 1.32 -2.50
CA ALA A 16 -18.67 0.77 -1.21
C ALA A 16 -17.93 -0.55 -0.97
N TRP A 17 -16.94 -0.54 -0.10
CA TRP A 17 -16.35 -1.74 0.49
C TRP A 17 -17.05 -2.05 1.80
N GLN A 18 -18.21 -2.67 1.75
CA GLN A 18 -18.78 -3.36 2.90
C GLN A 18 -18.55 -4.86 2.70
N ALA A 19 -17.50 -5.38 3.29
CA ALA A 19 -17.31 -6.81 3.46
C ALA A 19 -18.04 -7.25 4.73
N ALA A 20 -19.02 -8.11 4.57
CA ALA A 20 -19.77 -8.74 5.64
C ALA A 20 -18.84 -9.62 6.49
N LEU A 21 -18.74 -9.31 7.77
CA LEU A 21 -18.25 -10.21 8.81
C LEU A 21 -19.44 -11.03 9.32
N THR A 22 -19.63 -12.22 8.78
CA THR A 22 -20.48 -13.23 9.41
C THR A 22 -19.63 -14.03 10.39
N ALA A 23 -19.80 -13.73 11.65
CA ALA A 23 -19.34 -14.58 12.73
C ALA A 23 -20.31 -15.75 12.91
N THR A 24 -19.89 -16.94 12.58
CA THR A 24 -20.55 -18.16 13.03
C THR A 24 -19.79 -18.71 14.22
N GLY A 25 -20.35 -18.49 15.40
CA GLY A 25 -19.95 -19.19 16.59
C GLY A 25 -20.44 -20.63 16.56
N ASN A 26 -19.61 -21.56 16.97
CA ASN A 26 -20.05 -22.81 17.54
C ASN A 26 -19.04 -23.23 18.60
N GLY A 27 -19.51 -23.13 19.84
CA GLY A 27 -18.85 -23.70 21.00
C GLY A 27 -18.92 -25.22 20.96
N ALA A 28 -17.83 -25.86 21.23
CA ALA A 28 -17.79 -27.22 21.72
C ALA A 28 -16.79 -27.27 22.87
N VAL A 29 -17.33 -27.30 24.06
CA VAL A 29 -16.59 -27.63 25.30
C VAL A 29 -16.47 -29.14 25.31
N LEU A 30 -15.27 -29.67 25.16
CA LEU A 30 -14.91 -31.05 25.51
C LEU A 30 -13.83 -31.03 26.57
N SER A 31 -14.28 -31.24 27.79
CA SER A 31 -13.43 -31.56 28.92
C SER A 31 -12.99 -33.01 28.80
N LEU A 32 -11.68 -33.26 28.72
CA LEU A 32 -11.09 -34.57 28.97
C LEU A 32 -9.83 -34.36 29.82
N SER A 33 -9.94 -34.81 31.04
CA SER A 33 -8.88 -34.99 32.00
C SER A 33 -7.93 -36.12 31.55
N GLY A 34 -6.62 -35.90 31.69
CA GLY A 34 -5.65 -37.00 31.60
C GLY A 34 -4.27 -36.57 31.08
N ASP A 35 -3.30 -36.72 31.95
CA ASP A 35 -1.85 -36.80 31.74
C ASP A 35 -1.03 -35.51 31.60
N THR A 36 -0.50 -35.13 32.77
CA THR A 36 0.36 -33.94 32.99
C THR A 36 1.86 -34.15 32.79
N SER A 37 2.32 -35.08 32.00
CA SER A 37 3.78 -35.34 31.90
C SER A 37 4.41 -35.15 30.50
N LYS A 38 3.69 -34.79 29.46
CA LYS A 38 4.23 -34.53 28.12
C LYS A 38 4.13 -33.11 27.60
N GLU A 39 3.55 -32.20 28.35
CA GLU A 39 3.27 -30.81 27.85
C GLU A 39 4.46 -29.85 27.93
N LYS A 40 5.55 -30.21 28.64
CA LYS A 40 6.72 -29.29 28.77
C LYS A 40 7.67 -29.28 27.57
N SER A 41 7.54 -30.18 26.63
CA SER A 41 8.44 -30.24 25.46
C SER A 41 7.92 -29.55 24.21
N GLN A 42 6.60 -29.31 24.11
CA GLN A 42 6.01 -28.65 22.93
C GLN A 42 5.87 -27.13 23.04
N ALA A 43 5.89 -26.58 24.25
CA ALA A 43 5.78 -25.13 24.46
C ALA A 43 7.05 -24.34 24.04
N LYS A 44 8.18 -25.00 23.80
CA LYS A 44 9.43 -24.33 23.35
C LYS A 44 9.63 -24.26 21.84
N ALA A 45 8.79 -24.90 21.03
CA ALA A 45 8.92 -24.91 19.58
C ALA A 45 8.10 -23.81 18.87
N GLN A 46 7.22 -23.09 19.57
CA GLN A 46 6.37 -22.04 18.97
C GLN A 46 6.91 -20.61 19.07
N VAL A 47 8.09 -20.39 19.59
CA VAL A 47 8.66 -19.05 19.76
C VAL A 47 9.88 -18.86 18.89
N LYS A 48 9.74 -19.02 17.58
CA LYS A 48 10.60 -18.39 16.56
C LYS A 48 9.95 -18.42 15.18
N ALA A 49 8.70 -18.01 15.06
CA ALA A 49 8.27 -17.39 13.84
C ALA A 49 9.02 -16.05 13.80
N GLY A 50 10.16 -16.01 13.11
CA GLY A 50 11.05 -14.88 13.06
C GLY A 50 10.25 -13.61 12.76
N ALA A 51 10.42 -12.57 13.58
CA ALA A 51 9.76 -11.29 13.41
C ALA A 51 9.96 -10.84 11.96
N CYS A 52 8.87 -10.91 11.20
CA CYS A 52 8.90 -10.62 9.78
C CYS A 52 9.26 -9.15 9.58
N HIS A 53 10.39 -8.88 8.93
CA HIS A 53 10.80 -7.52 8.59
C HIS A 53 9.67 -6.79 7.86
N GLY A 54 9.58 -5.44 7.98
CA GLY A 54 8.59 -4.63 7.29
C GLY A 54 8.53 -4.84 5.77
N ASN A 55 9.52 -5.51 5.18
CA ASN A 55 9.59 -5.86 3.76
C ASN A 55 9.08 -7.26 3.43
N CYS A 56 8.79 -8.12 4.40
CA CYS A 56 8.19 -9.41 4.07
C CYS A 56 6.71 -9.26 3.68
N LYS A 57 6.24 -10.16 2.79
CA LYS A 57 4.86 -10.13 2.29
C LYS A 57 3.82 -10.23 3.41
N SER A 58 4.10 -11.01 4.44
CA SER A 58 3.24 -11.23 5.60
C SER A 58 3.37 -10.17 6.72
N SER A 59 4.11 -9.07 6.49
CA SER A 59 4.25 -8.00 7.48
C SER A 59 2.89 -7.36 7.80
N LYS A 60 2.53 -7.36 9.07
CA LYS A 60 1.32 -6.70 9.61
C LYS A 60 1.52 -5.21 9.89
N LYS A 61 2.69 -4.67 9.57
CA LYS A 61 2.98 -3.26 9.79
C LYS A 61 2.15 -2.38 8.84
N PRO A 62 1.48 -1.33 9.33
CA PRO A 62 0.76 -0.39 8.48
C PRO A 62 1.65 0.19 7.37
N GLN A 63 1.06 0.40 6.22
CA GLN A 63 1.74 0.88 5.02
C GLN A 63 1.03 2.12 4.48
N HIS A 64 1.73 2.89 3.62
CA HIS A 64 1.11 3.90 2.78
C HIS A 64 1.49 3.68 1.31
N GLY A 65 0.57 4.05 0.43
CA GLY A 65 0.77 4.03 -1.01
C GLY A 65 1.09 5.43 -1.55
N TYR A 66 2.00 5.52 -2.51
CA TYR A 66 2.43 6.79 -3.09
C TYR A 66 2.63 6.69 -4.60
N LYS A 67 2.64 7.85 -5.27
CA LYS A 67 3.07 8.00 -6.66
C LYS A 67 4.29 8.91 -6.75
N ILE A 68 5.11 8.72 -7.78
CA ILE A 68 6.12 9.70 -8.25
C ILE A 68 5.74 10.11 -9.66
N TYR A 69 5.86 11.39 -9.96
CA TYR A 69 5.46 11.98 -11.24
C TYR A 69 6.44 13.05 -11.69
N ASP A 70 6.48 13.29 -13.00
CA ASP A 70 7.17 14.43 -13.62
C ASP A 70 6.28 15.67 -13.50
N LYS A 71 6.76 16.71 -12.84
CA LYS A 71 6.02 17.96 -12.59
C LYS A 71 5.72 18.75 -13.85
N ARG A 72 6.55 18.59 -14.89
CA ARG A 72 6.40 19.33 -16.16
C ARG A 72 5.24 18.78 -17.00
N THR A 73 5.07 17.46 -16.98
CA THR A 73 4.10 16.75 -17.81
C THR A 73 2.91 16.20 -17.06
N GLY A 74 3.03 16.09 -15.72
CA GLY A 74 2.07 15.39 -14.89
C GLY A 74 2.15 13.86 -15.03
N GLN A 75 3.05 13.34 -15.88
CA GLN A 75 3.17 11.90 -16.14
C GLN A 75 3.58 11.15 -14.88
N ILE A 76 2.82 10.12 -14.56
CA ILE A 76 3.16 9.24 -13.46
C ILE A 76 4.32 8.33 -13.87
N MET A 77 5.40 8.37 -13.12
CA MET A 77 6.62 7.62 -13.35
C MET A 77 6.62 6.26 -12.65
N GLU A 78 6.07 6.20 -11.45
CA GLU A 78 5.88 4.95 -10.70
C GLU A 78 4.87 5.10 -9.56
N TYR A 79 4.30 3.98 -9.17
CA TYR A 79 3.62 3.79 -7.89
C TYR A 79 4.52 3.00 -6.95
N GLY A 80 4.27 3.09 -5.66
CA GLY A 80 5.00 2.33 -4.66
C GLY A 80 4.33 2.33 -3.31
N ILE A 81 4.85 1.50 -2.43
CA ILE A 81 4.36 1.34 -1.07
C ILE A 81 5.50 1.47 -0.05
N SER A 82 5.16 1.85 1.17
CA SER A 82 6.13 1.97 2.24
C SER A 82 5.50 1.78 3.62
N GLY A 83 6.19 1.04 4.49
CA GLY A 83 5.90 0.95 5.93
C GLY A 83 6.73 1.91 6.77
N GLN A 84 7.43 2.89 6.17
CA GLN A 84 8.14 3.92 6.91
C GLN A 84 7.15 4.92 7.51
N THR A 85 7.30 5.20 8.80
CA THR A 85 6.45 6.17 9.49
C THR A 85 6.66 7.57 8.93
N ARG A 86 5.58 8.26 8.67
CA ARG A 86 5.55 9.68 8.29
C ARG A 86 5.65 10.53 9.55
N THR A 87 6.35 11.64 9.48
CA THR A 87 6.41 12.63 10.56
C THR A 87 5.17 13.52 10.55
N LYS A 88 4.88 14.19 11.68
CA LYS A 88 3.79 15.18 11.71
C LYS A 88 3.93 16.21 10.59
N ALA A 89 5.14 16.69 10.34
CA ALA A 89 5.41 17.65 9.27
C ALA A 89 5.13 17.10 7.85
N ASP A 90 5.23 15.78 7.65
CA ASP A 90 4.92 15.16 6.36
C ASP A 90 3.43 15.22 6.02
N TYR A 91 2.54 15.23 7.02
CA TYR A 91 1.10 15.31 6.80
C TYR A 91 0.62 16.68 6.31
N PHE A 92 1.42 17.74 6.56
CA PHE A 92 1.10 19.10 6.09
C PHE A 92 1.69 19.42 4.71
N LYS A 93 2.44 18.49 4.11
CA LYS A 93 3.02 18.67 2.78
C LYS A 93 2.14 18.04 1.72
N THR A 94 1.99 18.69 0.60
CA THR A 94 1.32 18.15 -0.59
C THR A 94 2.24 17.26 -1.41
N GLU A 95 3.53 17.60 -1.46
CA GLU A 95 4.56 16.87 -2.20
C GLU A 95 5.69 16.39 -1.28
N ASN A 96 6.36 15.34 -1.68
CA ASN A 96 7.52 14.76 -1.01
C ASN A 96 7.26 14.44 0.48
N ASN A 97 6.01 14.11 0.75
CA ASN A 97 5.39 13.97 2.05
C ASN A 97 5.56 12.60 2.71
N SER A 98 6.67 11.93 2.39
CA SER A 98 7.08 10.66 3.01
C SER A 98 8.61 10.52 2.94
N PRO A 99 9.26 9.94 3.97
CA PRO A 99 10.69 9.63 3.95
C PRO A 99 11.07 8.72 2.76
N ARG A 100 10.20 7.78 2.40
CA ARG A 100 10.41 6.87 1.27
C ARG A 100 10.44 7.60 -0.06
N ILE A 101 9.51 8.53 -0.27
CA ILE A 101 9.47 9.36 -1.48
C ILE A 101 10.77 10.15 -1.61
N ARG A 102 11.18 10.88 -0.57
CA ARG A 102 12.41 11.68 -0.57
C ARG A 102 13.65 10.83 -0.85
N SER A 103 13.74 9.64 -0.24
CA SER A 103 14.84 8.72 -0.52
C SER A 103 14.85 8.25 -1.97
N LYS A 104 13.69 7.90 -2.53
CA LYS A 104 13.60 7.50 -3.94
C LYS A 104 13.95 8.63 -4.90
N LEU A 105 13.44 9.83 -4.68
CA LEU A 105 13.76 10.99 -5.50
C LEU A 105 15.26 11.25 -5.53
N ARG A 106 15.92 11.17 -4.38
CA ARG A 106 17.37 11.34 -4.29
C ARG A 106 18.14 10.21 -5.02
N VAL A 107 17.79 8.95 -4.76
CA VAL A 107 18.59 7.79 -5.22
C VAL A 107 18.25 7.39 -6.65
N LYS A 108 16.96 7.32 -6.99
CA LYS A 108 16.51 6.79 -8.30
C LYS A 108 16.36 7.87 -9.36
N TYR A 109 16.06 9.10 -8.94
CA TYR A 109 15.84 10.25 -9.81
C TYR A 109 16.96 11.29 -9.73
N GLY A 110 18.04 10.98 -9.03
CA GLY A 110 19.24 11.85 -8.96
C GLY A 110 19.01 13.18 -8.24
N GLY A 111 17.89 13.33 -7.52
CA GLY A 111 17.53 14.61 -6.90
C GLY A 111 16.99 15.66 -7.87
N ASP A 112 16.68 15.28 -9.12
CA ASP A 112 16.14 16.18 -10.13
C ASP A 112 14.85 16.86 -9.65
N PRO A 113 14.78 18.19 -9.59
CA PRO A 113 13.63 18.96 -9.08
C PRO A 113 12.39 18.85 -9.95
N ASN A 114 12.51 18.33 -11.18
CA ASN A 114 11.38 18.07 -12.05
C ASN A 114 10.53 16.89 -11.60
N TYR A 115 11.03 16.05 -10.70
CA TYR A 115 10.25 14.94 -10.15
C TYR A 115 9.77 15.26 -8.73
N ALA A 116 8.54 14.87 -8.47
CA ALA A 116 7.95 14.95 -7.14
C ALA A 116 7.17 13.66 -6.85
N GLY A 117 6.81 13.47 -5.61
CA GLY A 117 5.95 12.36 -5.21
C GLY A 117 4.97 12.77 -4.14
N SER A 118 3.84 12.09 -4.10
CA SER A 118 2.82 12.32 -3.07
C SER A 118 2.25 10.99 -2.57
N VAL A 119 1.93 10.94 -1.29
CA VAL A 119 1.16 9.85 -0.71
C VAL A 119 -0.26 9.96 -1.20
N MET A 120 -0.78 8.87 -1.75
CA MET A 120 -2.15 8.76 -2.30
C MET A 120 -3.11 8.12 -1.30
N ILE A 121 -2.61 7.20 -0.51
CA ILE A 121 -3.38 6.49 0.53
C ILE A 121 -2.49 6.22 1.73
N ASP A 122 -3.05 6.40 2.91
CA ASP A 122 -2.40 6.07 4.19
C ASP A 122 -3.20 5.01 4.93
N GLY A 123 -2.61 4.40 5.95
CA GLY A 123 -3.31 3.46 6.82
C GLY A 123 -3.67 2.11 6.18
N LEU A 124 -2.99 1.69 5.12
CA LEU A 124 -3.13 0.31 4.62
C LEU A 124 -2.70 -0.66 5.71
N PRO A 125 -3.55 -1.64 6.10
CA PRO A 125 -3.39 -2.38 7.36
C PRO A 125 -2.13 -3.27 7.40
N ASN A 126 -1.66 -3.71 6.25
CA ASN A 126 -0.53 -4.61 6.13
C ASN A 126 0.12 -4.51 4.76
N ARG A 127 1.22 -5.24 4.56
CA ARG A 127 1.96 -5.23 3.30
C ARG A 127 1.20 -5.90 2.16
N GLU A 128 0.37 -6.89 2.42
CA GLU A 128 -0.43 -7.56 1.40
C GLU A 128 -1.47 -6.60 0.80
N ALA A 129 -2.22 -5.89 1.64
CA ALA A 129 -3.15 -4.86 1.20
C ALA A 129 -2.43 -3.75 0.40
N ALA A 130 -1.23 -3.37 0.83
CA ALA A 130 -0.43 -2.37 0.12
C ALA A 130 0.03 -2.87 -1.27
N LEU A 131 0.46 -4.12 -1.38
CA LEU A 131 0.82 -4.73 -2.67
C LEU A 131 -0.40 -4.85 -3.60
N ALA A 132 -1.56 -5.20 -3.06
CA ALA A 132 -2.81 -5.25 -3.83
C ALA A 132 -3.17 -3.85 -4.36
N TRP A 133 -3.04 -2.82 -3.52
CA TRP A 133 -3.25 -1.43 -3.92
C TRP A 133 -2.27 -1.01 -5.03
N GLU A 134 -0.96 -1.24 -4.86
CA GLU A 134 0.06 -0.91 -5.88
C GLU A 134 -0.28 -1.57 -7.23
N LYS A 135 -0.61 -2.86 -7.20
CA LYS A 135 -1.01 -3.62 -8.39
C LYS A 135 -2.26 -3.04 -9.06
N ALA A 136 -3.25 -2.61 -8.28
CA ALA A 136 -4.46 -1.97 -8.79
C ALA A 136 -4.14 -0.64 -9.50
N GLN A 137 -3.28 0.21 -8.90
CA GLN A 137 -2.85 1.47 -9.51
C GLN A 137 -2.12 1.25 -10.84
N VAL A 138 -1.18 0.31 -10.88
CA VAL A 138 -0.45 -0.02 -12.12
C VAL A 138 -1.40 -0.57 -13.19
N ARG A 139 -2.37 -1.39 -12.81
CA ARG A 139 -3.40 -1.90 -13.73
C ARG A 139 -4.26 -0.77 -14.31
N ALA A 140 -4.73 0.13 -13.46
CA ALA A 140 -5.52 1.29 -13.89
C ALA A 140 -4.72 2.21 -14.84
N TYR A 141 -3.45 2.46 -14.52
CA TYR A 141 -2.56 3.22 -15.40
C TYR A 141 -2.41 2.55 -16.77
N ARG A 142 -2.20 1.23 -16.81
CA ARG A 142 -2.08 0.48 -18.07
C ARG A 142 -3.36 0.55 -18.90
N ALA A 143 -4.51 0.44 -18.27
CA ALA A 143 -5.80 0.56 -18.96
C ALA A 143 -5.96 1.93 -19.63
N ALA A 144 -5.49 3.00 -18.98
CA ALA A 144 -5.55 4.37 -19.48
C ALA A 144 -4.44 4.72 -20.49
N ASN A 145 -3.40 3.87 -20.62
CA ASN A 145 -2.21 4.15 -21.45
C ASN A 145 -1.90 3.01 -22.43
N ASN A 146 -2.92 2.47 -23.10
CA ASN A 146 -2.78 1.44 -24.14
C ASN A 146 -1.93 0.23 -23.69
N GLY A 147 -2.05 -0.19 -22.44
CA GLY A 147 -1.28 -1.29 -21.86
C GLY A 147 0.13 -0.92 -21.37
N ALA A 148 0.61 0.29 -21.64
CA ALA A 148 1.92 0.74 -21.18
C ALA A 148 1.98 0.88 -19.66
N ARG A 149 3.11 0.52 -19.06
CA ARG A 149 3.39 0.72 -17.64
C ARG A 149 3.91 2.14 -17.39
N PRO A 150 3.81 2.65 -16.15
CA PRO A 150 4.57 3.84 -15.77
C PRO A 150 6.07 3.65 -16.10
N PRO A 151 6.75 4.66 -16.66
CA PRO A 151 8.11 4.49 -17.26
C PRO A 151 9.19 3.96 -16.31
N LYS A 152 9.05 4.19 -15.01
CA LYS A 152 10.01 3.75 -13.98
C LYS A 152 9.46 2.64 -13.07
N GLN A 153 8.31 2.02 -13.44
CA GLN A 153 7.71 0.93 -12.68
C GLN A 153 8.42 -0.40 -12.94
N TYR A 154 9.09 -0.95 -11.94
CA TYR A 154 9.77 -2.26 -12.08
C TYR A 154 8.88 -3.45 -11.71
N ARG A 155 7.86 -3.23 -10.88
CA ARG A 155 6.95 -4.30 -10.43
C ARG A 155 5.55 -4.06 -10.99
N PRO A 156 4.77 -5.16 -11.15
CA PRO A 156 3.40 -5.10 -11.67
C PRO A 156 2.50 -4.37 -10.72
#